data_b6e1d6acf549d753335770869ec08ead
#
_entry.id   b6e1d6acf549d753335770869ec08ead
#
_cell.length_a   1.000
_cell.length_b   1.000
_cell.length_c   1.000
_cell.angle_alpha   90.00
_cell.angle_beta   90.00
_cell.angle_gamma   90.00
#
_symmetry.space_group_name_H-M   'P 1'
#
loop_
_entity.id
_entity.type
_entity.pdbx_description
1 polymer ?
#
loop_
_entity_poly.entity_id
_entity_poly.type
_entity_poly.pdbx_seq_one_letter_code
_entity_poly.pdbx_strand_id
1 'polypeptide(L)'
;MNKQTPQIKDVLEKLYAKYNHRRFIRPDPLQFVYQYSRGEDMEIAGFLAASLAFGRVGQIEKSVSSLLGRMGESPYEFVKDFGESERKKLRDFRHRFISGDDISDLLELLREVVCEFGGIEKFFAKGYNPNDNNTVRGLAEFSKRLLAEYAKRHDGQAGRGLKYLLAGPAAGGACKKLNLFLRWMVRDDEVDAGLWKSVDKAKLIVPVDVHISRLCRILGLYERKTVSLVAAIEITESFAAIEPADPVKYDFALSRIGIIEQCSGRYRPACEKCELLEFCLRREN
;
A
#
# COMPACT_ATOMS: atom_id res chain seq x y z
N MET A 1 -20.27 9.34 -20.03
CA MET A 1 -20.65 8.66 -18.79
C MET A 1 -21.59 7.51 -19.13
N ASN A 2 -21.14 6.29 -18.90
CA ASN A 2 -21.90 5.08 -19.25
C ASN A 2 -23.08 4.94 -18.27
N LYS A 3 -24.27 4.56 -18.76
CA LYS A 3 -25.50 4.35 -17.95
C LYS A 3 -25.35 3.32 -16.81
N GLN A 4 -24.22 2.59 -16.74
CA GLN A 4 -23.91 1.59 -15.72
C GLN A 4 -23.26 2.16 -14.43
N THR A 5 -22.81 3.43 -14.43
CA THR A 5 -22.09 4.01 -13.29
C THR A 5 -22.89 4.08 -11.98
N PRO A 6 -24.18 4.47 -11.96
CA PRO A 6 -24.96 4.50 -10.72
C PRO A 6 -25.22 3.10 -10.14
N GLN A 7 -25.52 2.11 -11.00
CA GLN A 7 -25.84 0.74 -10.57
C GLN A 7 -24.62 0.02 -9.96
N ILE A 8 -23.43 0.19 -10.54
CA ILE A 8 -22.21 -0.40 -9.98
C ILE A 8 -21.86 0.23 -8.62
N LYS A 9 -22.18 1.53 -8.39
CA LYS A 9 -21.98 2.17 -7.10
C LYS A 9 -22.73 1.45 -5.98
N ASP A 10 -24.01 1.12 -6.19
CA ASP A 10 -24.83 0.44 -5.17
C ASP A 10 -24.25 -0.92 -4.77
N VAL A 11 -23.70 -1.66 -5.74
CA VAL A 11 -23.05 -2.94 -5.46
C VAL A 11 -21.72 -2.75 -4.72
N LEU A 12 -20.93 -1.76 -5.12
CA LEU A 12 -19.68 -1.44 -4.43
C LEU A 12 -19.91 -0.96 -2.99
N GLU A 13 -20.98 -0.19 -2.73
CA GLU A 13 -21.37 0.20 -1.37
C GLU A 13 -21.81 -1.01 -0.52
N LYS A 14 -22.54 -1.95 -1.08
CA LYS A 14 -22.89 -3.21 -0.39
C LYS A 14 -21.64 -4.01 -0.04
N LEU A 15 -20.69 -4.13 -0.97
CA LEU A 15 -19.41 -4.80 -0.71
C LEU A 15 -18.58 -4.08 0.35
N TYR A 16 -18.55 -2.75 0.30
CA TYR A 16 -17.88 -1.94 1.31
C TYR A 16 -18.51 -2.19 2.68
N ALA A 17 -19.81 -2.10 2.81
CA ALA A 17 -20.52 -2.39 4.07
C ALA A 17 -20.29 -3.83 4.56
N LYS A 18 -20.13 -4.81 3.66
CA LYS A 18 -19.90 -6.22 4.00
C LYS A 18 -18.48 -6.48 4.49
N TYR A 19 -17.48 -5.90 3.83
CA TYR A 19 -16.08 -6.29 4.01
C TYR A 19 -15.21 -5.25 4.70
N ASN A 20 -15.61 -3.97 4.78
CA ASN A 20 -14.77 -2.93 5.39
C ASN A 20 -14.81 -3.00 6.92
N HIS A 21 -14.37 -4.13 7.48
CA HIS A 21 -14.32 -4.40 8.91
C HIS A 21 -12.97 -4.99 9.31
N ARG A 22 -12.48 -4.65 10.50
CA ARG A 22 -11.19 -5.15 11.04
C ARG A 22 -11.08 -6.68 11.04
N ARG A 23 -12.18 -7.40 11.23
CA ARG A 23 -12.20 -8.88 11.17
C ARG A 23 -11.76 -9.46 9.84
N PHE A 24 -11.84 -8.69 8.75
CA PHE A 24 -11.42 -9.10 7.42
C PHE A 24 -10.01 -8.63 7.03
N ILE A 25 -9.29 -7.93 7.92
CA ILE A 25 -7.93 -7.47 7.62
C ILE A 25 -7.00 -8.66 7.39
N ARG A 26 -7.05 -9.68 8.24
CA ARG A 26 -6.22 -10.87 8.02
C ARG A 26 -6.58 -11.58 6.71
N PRO A 27 -5.59 -12.01 5.94
CA PRO A 27 -4.13 -11.98 6.17
C PRO A 27 -3.39 -10.77 5.52
N ASP A 28 -4.05 -9.61 5.38
CA ASP A 28 -3.46 -8.40 4.81
C ASP A 28 -2.35 -7.84 5.74
N PRO A 29 -1.22 -7.36 5.19
CA PRO A 29 -0.15 -6.76 6.00
C PRO A 29 -0.58 -5.56 6.86
N LEU A 30 -1.71 -4.93 6.59
CA LEU A 30 -2.31 -3.91 7.44
C LEU A 30 -2.52 -4.40 8.90
N GLN A 31 -2.67 -5.71 9.11
CA GLN A 31 -2.80 -6.28 10.47
C GLN A 31 -1.66 -5.87 11.41
N PHE A 32 -0.49 -5.59 10.88
CA PHE A 32 0.69 -5.23 11.67
C PHE A 32 0.62 -3.80 12.22
N VAL A 33 -0.08 -2.89 11.56
CA VAL A 33 -0.36 -1.54 12.06
C VAL A 33 -1.11 -1.61 13.39
N TYR A 34 -2.08 -2.50 13.48
CA TYR A 34 -2.94 -2.65 14.67
C TYR A 34 -2.35 -3.51 15.79
N GLN A 35 -1.08 -3.91 15.69
CA GLN A 35 -0.34 -4.48 16.83
C GLN A 35 0.13 -3.40 17.80
N TYR A 36 0.06 -2.14 17.40
CA TYR A 36 0.49 -0.98 18.17
C TYR A 36 -0.67 -0.02 18.40
N SER A 37 -0.59 0.78 19.46
CA SER A 37 -1.57 1.81 19.83
C SER A 37 -1.04 3.23 19.70
N ARG A 38 0.28 3.40 19.71
CA ARG A 38 0.96 4.68 19.54
C ARG A 38 1.08 4.98 18.05
N GLY A 39 0.67 6.17 17.61
CA GLY A 39 0.63 6.54 16.20
C GLY A 39 1.98 6.43 15.49
N GLU A 40 3.05 6.80 16.16
CA GLU A 40 4.42 6.71 15.62
C GLU A 40 4.85 5.26 15.39
N ASP A 41 4.50 4.34 16.28
CA ASP A 41 4.77 2.91 16.10
C ASP A 41 3.92 2.33 14.96
N MET A 42 2.64 2.73 14.87
CA MET A 42 1.75 2.35 13.77
C MET A 42 2.28 2.83 12.41
N GLU A 43 2.81 4.06 12.34
CA GLU A 43 3.39 4.64 11.13
C GLU A 43 4.60 3.84 10.65
N ILE A 44 5.56 3.56 11.54
CA ILE A 44 6.76 2.77 11.23
C ILE A 44 6.39 1.34 10.85
N ALA A 45 5.55 0.66 11.65
CA ALA A 45 5.10 -0.69 11.36
C ALA A 45 4.36 -0.77 10.02
N GLY A 46 3.49 0.21 9.73
CA GLY A 46 2.77 0.32 8.47
C GLY A 46 3.70 0.51 7.27
N PHE A 47 4.70 1.38 7.38
CA PHE A 47 5.67 1.59 6.32
C PHE A 47 6.48 0.34 6.00
N LEU A 48 6.97 -0.36 7.04
CA LEU A 48 7.73 -1.60 6.87
C LEU A 48 6.86 -2.72 6.32
N ALA A 49 5.64 -2.88 6.82
CA ALA A 49 4.69 -3.89 6.34
C ALA A 49 4.31 -3.65 4.87
N ALA A 50 4.04 -2.41 4.47
CA ALA A 50 3.76 -2.06 3.08
C ALA A 50 4.99 -2.26 2.17
N SER A 51 6.19 -1.90 2.63
CA SER A 51 7.44 -2.09 1.90
C SER A 51 7.75 -3.56 1.60
N LEU A 52 7.33 -4.47 2.50
CA LEU A 52 7.48 -5.92 2.35
C LEU A 52 6.24 -6.61 1.74
N ALA A 53 5.18 -5.85 1.35
CA ALA A 53 3.94 -6.39 0.81
C ALA A 53 4.07 -6.90 -0.64
N PHE A 54 5.04 -7.81 -0.89
CA PHE A 54 5.25 -8.46 -2.19
C PHE A 54 5.66 -9.93 -2.02
N GLY A 55 5.14 -10.77 -2.89
CA GLY A 55 5.31 -12.22 -2.82
C GLY A 55 4.08 -12.93 -2.27
N ARG A 56 4.27 -14.14 -1.73
CA ARG A 56 3.18 -14.94 -1.16
C ARG A 56 2.80 -14.41 0.22
N VAL A 57 1.50 -14.33 0.52
CA VAL A 57 0.95 -13.78 1.77
C VAL A 57 1.61 -14.40 3.02
N GLY A 58 1.70 -15.73 3.12
CA GLY A 58 2.34 -16.37 4.28
C GLY A 58 3.83 -16.03 4.44
N GLN A 59 4.54 -15.73 3.34
CA GLN A 59 5.94 -15.26 3.41
C GLN A 59 6.00 -13.81 3.88
N ILE A 60 5.09 -12.95 3.42
CA ILE A 60 4.98 -11.56 3.87
C ILE A 60 4.74 -11.54 5.38
N GLU A 61 3.73 -12.29 5.84
CA GLU A 61 3.37 -12.37 7.26
C GLU A 61 4.56 -12.82 8.13
N LYS A 62 5.25 -13.90 7.74
CA LYS A 62 6.46 -14.37 8.45
C LYS A 62 7.56 -13.33 8.49
N SER A 63 7.83 -12.66 7.38
CA SER A 63 8.93 -11.70 7.29
C SER A 63 8.63 -10.43 8.09
N VAL A 64 7.40 -9.89 8.00
CA VAL A 64 7.01 -8.69 8.77
C VAL A 64 6.98 -9.01 10.26
N SER A 65 6.40 -10.15 10.68
CA SER A 65 6.42 -10.60 12.08
C SER A 65 7.85 -10.75 12.60
N SER A 66 8.73 -11.36 11.81
CA SER A 66 10.15 -11.52 12.18
C SER A 66 10.87 -10.18 12.31
N LEU A 67 10.61 -9.24 11.39
CA LEU A 67 11.23 -7.90 11.45
C LEU A 67 10.76 -7.13 12.69
N LEU A 68 9.44 -7.01 12.86
CA LEU A 68 8.87 -6.28 14.00
C LEU A 68 9.21 -6.94 15.36
N GLY A 69 9.26 -8.28 15.41
CA GLY A 69 9.70 -8.99 16.62
C GLY A 69 11.14 -8.70 17.02
N ARG A 70 12.04 -8.39 16.06
CA ARG A 70 13.42 -7.96 16.34
C ARG A 70 13.50 -6.51 16.82
N MET A 71 12.51 -5.69 16.47
CA MET A 71 12.42 -4.29 16.88
C MET A 71 11.86 -4.12 18.30
N GLY A 72 11.21 -5.15 18.85
CA GLY A 72 10.66 -5.14 20.20
C GLY A 72 9.31 -4.43 20.30
N GLU A 73 9.04 -3.82 21.45
CA GLU A 73 7.72 -3.25 21.76
C GLU A 73 7.42 -1.96 21.00
N SER A 74 8.44 -1.17 20.65
CA SER A 74 8.29 0.09 19.93
C SER A 74 9.18 0.13 18.70
N PRO A 75 8.61 -0.11 17.49
CA PRO A 75 9.33 0.13 16.24
C PRO A 75 9.85 1.55 16.07
N TYR A 76 9.14 2.54 16.59
CA TYR A 76 9.55 3.94 16.54
C TYR A 76 10.84 4.19 17.35
N GLU A 77 10.90 3.74 18.61
CA GLU A 77 12.11 3.91 19.44
C GLU A 77 13.27 3.10 18.85
N PHE A 78 13.02 1.89 18.35
CA PHE A 78 14.04 1.09 17.66
C PHE A 78 14.64 1.84 16.45
N VAL A 79 13.79 2.50 15.63
CA VAL A 79 14.25 3.32 14.49
C VAL A 79 14.99 4.55 14.98
N LYS A 80 14.49 5.25 15.97
CA LYS A 80 15.08 6.47 16.51
C LYS A 80 16.49 6.23 17.06
N ASP A 81 16.68 5.10 17.72
CA ASP A 81 17.96 4.71 18.34
C ASP A 81 18.79 3.80 17.41
N PHE A 82 18.40 3.66 16.13
CA PHE A 82 19.03 2.73 15.19
C PHE A 82 20.52 3.00 15.05
N GLY A 83 21.33 1.99 15.35
CA GLY A 83 22.79 2.02 15.27
C GLY A 83 23.36 0.64 15.00
N GLU A 84 24.65 0.46 15.31
CA GLU A 84 25.37 -0.78 15.02
C GLU A 84 24.81 -2.01 15.79
N SER A 85 24.27 -1.80 17.00
CA SER A 85 23.65 -2.88 17.78
C SER A 85 22.35 -3.37 17.17
N GLU A 86 21.54 -2.46 16.65
CA GLU A 86 20.27 -2.76 15.96
C GLU A 86 20.55 -3.40 14.61
N ARG A 87 21.54 -2.92 13.87
CA ARG A 87 21.99 -3.50 12.60
C ARG A 87 22.40 -4.97 12.79
N LYS A 88 23.09 -5.32 13.87
CA LYS A 88 23.45 -6.72 14.19
C LYS A 88 22.23 -7.62 14.37
N LYS A 89 21.14 -7.12 14.96
CA LYS A 89 19.88 -7.88 15.14
C LYS A 89 19.21 -8.23 13.81
N LEU A 90 19.53 -7.52 12.74
CA LEU A 90 18.93 -7.70 11.41
C LEU A 90 19.80 -8.51 10.44
N ARG A 91 21.02 -8.87 10.80
CA ARG A 91 22.03 -9.43 9.90
C ARG A 91 21.57 -10.67 9.12
N ASP A 92 20.78 -11.54 9.75
CA ASP A 92 20.26 -12.78 9.14
C ASP A 92 18.85 -12.62 8.57
N PHE A 93 18.28 -11.40 8.59
CA PHE A 93 16.95 -11.16 8.02
C PHE A 93 16.95 -11.40 6.52
N ARG A 94 15.87 -12.04 6.03
CA ARG A 94 15.63 -12.25 4.58
C ARG A 94 14.15 -12.17 4.26
N HIS A 95 13.84 -11.39 3.24
CA HIS A 95 12.53 -11.42 2.57
C HIS A 95 12.75 -11.49 1.06
N ARG A 96 12.61 -12.68 0.47
CA ARG A 96 12.95 -12.93 -0.93
C ARG A 96 14.41 -12.53 -1.22
N PHE A 97 14.62 -11.50 -2.04
CA PHE A 97 15.94 -10.96 -2.35
C PHE A 97 16.36 -9.76 -1.48
N ILE A 98 15.47 -9.31 -0.57
CA ILE A 98 15.81 -8.26 0.40
C ILE A 98 16.61 -8.87 1.54
N SER A 99 17.73 -8.29 1.84
CA SER A 99 18.65 -8.69 2.91
C SER A 99 18.46 -7.88 4.18
N GLY A 100 19.13 -8.33 5.26
CA GLY A 100 19.21 -7.57 6.51
C GLY A 100 19.92 -6.22 6.31
N ASP A 101 20.90 -6.15 5.41
CA ASP A 101 21.58 -4.88 5.09
C ASP A 101 20.64 -3.91 4.37
N ASP A 102 19.83 -4.38 3.40
CA ASP A 102 18.83 -3.54 2.73
C ASP A 102 17.80 -2.95 3.72
N ILE A 103 17.37 -3.75 4.70
CA ILE A 103 16.46 -3.27 5.76
C ILE A 103 17.20 -2.32 6.71
N SER A 104 18.44 -2.61 7.06
CA SER A 104 19.25 -1.74 7.91
C SER A 104 19.46 -0.37 7.29
N ASP A 105 19.76 -0.33 6.01
CA ASP A 105 19.90 0.92 5.25
C ASP A 105 18.57 1.70 5.19
N LEU A 106 17.44 0.99 5.06
CA LEU A 106 16.12 1.61 5.14
C LEU A 106 15.85 2.20 6.53
N LEU A 107 16.17 1.47 7.60
CA LEU A 107 15.93 1.94 8.97
C LEU A 107 16.86 3.11 9.34
N GLU A 108 18.08 3.14 8.84
CA GLU A 108 18.98 4.28 8.97
C GLU A 108 18.38 5.55 8.33
N LEU A 109 17.82 5.44 7.13
CA LEU A 109 17.09 6.55 6.48
C LEU A 109 15.85 6.96 7.28
N LEU A 110 15.08 5.99 7.80
CA LEU A 110 13.90 6.31 8.62
C LEU A 110 14.27 6.97 9.94
N ARG A 111 15.41 6.60 10.54
CA ARG A 111 15.95 7.29 11.74
C ARG A 111 16.10 8.78 11.47
N GLU A 112 16.64 9.15 10.32
CA GLU A 112 16.81 10.56 9.97
C GLU A 112 15.51 11.26 9.73
N VAL A 113 14.60 10.59 9.02
CA VAL A 113 13.25 11.10 8.83
C VAL A 113 12.56 11.36 10.17
N VAL A 114 12.70 10.45 11.12
CA VAL A 114 12.13 10.59 12.46
C VAL A 114 12.82 11.71 13.25
N CYS A 115 14.16 11.73 13.26
CA CYS A 115 14.91 12.69 14.08
C CYS A 115 14.86 14.13 13.54
N GLU A 116 14.93 14.29 12.21
CA GLU A 116 14.99 15.63 11.59
C GLU A 116 13.61 16.23 11.28
N PHE A 117 12.62 15.36 10.96
CA PHE A 117 11.29 15.81 10.53
C PHE A 117 10.19 15.44 11.54
N GLY A 118 10.45 14.53 12.46
CA GLY A 118 9.48 14.08 13.47
C GLY A 118 8.45 13.10 12.94
N GLY A 119 8.73 12.37 11.83
CA GLY A 119 7.90 11.32 11.28
C GLY A 119 7.81 11.32 9.76
N ILE A 120 7.27 10.21 9.22
CA ILE A 120 7.18 10.00 7.77
C ILE A 120 6.16 10.95 7.13
N GLU A 121 5.03 11.22 7.80
CA GLU A 121 4.05 12.20 7.33
C GLU A 121 4.68 13.56 7.05
N LYS A 122 5.40 14.09 8.05
CA LYS A 122 6.01 15.43 7.93
C LYS A 122 7.09 15.48 6.85
N PHE A 123 7.84 14.39 6.69
CA PHE A 123 8.80 14.28 5.60
C PHE A 123 8.11 14.25 4.24
N PHE A 124 7.04 13.47 4.09
CA PHE A 124 6.23 13.40 2.86
C PHE A 124 5.63 14.75 2.52
N ALA A 125 5.00 15.42 3.49
CA ALA A 125 4.33 16.70 3.31
C ALA A 125 5.23 17.80 2.74
N LYS A 126 6.55 17.79 3.03
CA LYS A 126 7.50 18.72 2.43
C LYS A 126 7.69 18.59 0.92
N GLY A 127 7.37 17.44 0.35
CA GLY A 127 7.44 17.19 -1.10
C GLY A 127 6.06 17.07 -1.77
N TYR A 128 4.98 17.16 -1.00
CA TYR A 128 3.62 17.06 -1.47
C TYR A 128 3.00 18.45 -1.72
N ASN A 129 2.39 18.62 -2.89
CA ASN A 129 1.62 19.82 -3.20
C ASN A 129 0.12 19.46 -3.20
N PRO A 130 -0.71 20.03 -2.31
CA PRO A 130 -2.14 19.75 -2.24
C PRO A 130 -2.92 20.19 -3.51
N ASN A 131 -2.34 21.05 -4.35
CA ASN A 131 -2.93 21.46 -5.62
C ASN A 131 -2.67 20.45 -6.76
N ASP A 132 -1.80 19.46 -6.57
CA ASP A 132 -1.62 18.38 -7.55
C ASP A 132 -2.90 17.53 -7.67
N ASN A 133 -3.14 16.98 -8.86
CA ASN A 133 -4.34 16.17 -9.11
C ASN A 133 -4.37 14.87 -8.28
N ASN A 134 -3.19 14.34 -7.91
CA ASN A 134 -3.04 13.12 -7.12
C ASN A 134 -1.68 13.07 -6.42
N THR A 135 -1.45 12.00 -5.64
CA THR A 135 -0.22 11.82 -4.83
C THR A 135 1.02 11.37 -5.62
N VAL A 136 0.94 11.17 -6.92
CA VAL A 136 2.06 10.62 -7.73
C VAL A 136 3.32 11.47 -7.64
N ARG A 137 3.19 12.80 -7.78
CA ARG A 137 4.34 13.71 -7.68
C ARG A 137 4.95 13.72 -6.28
N GLY A 138 4.10 13.76 -5.25
CA GLY A 138 4.54 13.66 -3.85
C GLY A 138 5.31 12.37 -3.56
N LEU A 139 4.85 11.22 -4.08
CA LEU A 139 5.54 9.93 -3.98
C LEU A 139 6.88 9.92 -4.76
N ALA A 140 6.93 10.57 -5.91
CA ALA A 140 8.18 10.70 -6.68
C ALA A 140 9.23 11.49 -5.90
N GLU A 141 8.84 12.62 -5.33
CA GLU A 141 9.74 13.45 -4.51
C GLU A 141 10.11 12.74 -3.19
N PHE A 142 9.19 12.02 -2.56
CA PHE A 142 9.48 11.22 -1.36
C PHE A 142 10.58 10.20 -1.63
N SER A 143 10.43 9.35 -2.66
CA SER A 143 11.43 8.34 -3.02
C SER A 143 12.76 8.95 -3.43
N LYS A 144 12.74 10.03 -4.23
CA LYS A 144 13.94 10.73 -4.69
C LYS A 144 14.72 11.33 -3.53
N ARG A 145 14.04 11.96 -2.58
CA ARG A 145 14.67 12.58 -1.41
C ARG A 145 15.30 11.53 -0.50
N LEU A 146 14.61 10.41 -0.21
CA LEU A 146 15.20 9.32 0.58
C LEU A 146 16.46 8.75 -0.08
N LEU A 147 16.42 8.51 -1.38
CA LEU A 147 17.61 8.01 -2.11
C LEU A 147 18.74 9.03 -2.18
N ALA A 148 18.42 10.33 -2.22
CA ALA A 148 19.41 11.40 -2.18
C ALA A 148 20.08 11.51 -0.79
N GLU A 149 19.31 11.34 0.31
CA GLU A 149 19.88 11.28 1.66
C GLU A 149 20.82 10.08 1.82
N TYR A 150 20.44 8.91 1.31
CA TYR A 150 21.32 7.75 1.31
C TYR A 150 22.64 8.04 0.57
N ALA A 151 22.56 8.60 -0.63
CA ALA A 151 23.76 8.87 -1.45
C ALA A 151 24.72 9.89 -0.82
N LYS A 152 24.23 10.84 -0.02
CA LYS A 152 25.09 11.80 0.71
C LYS A 152 25.97 11.15 1.78
N ARG A 153 25.57 10.02 2.35
CA ARG A 153 26.20 9.37 3.51
C ARG A 153 27.04 8.17 3.14
N HIS A 154 26.67 7.54 2.06
CA HIS A 154 27.36 6.37 1.54
C HIS A 154 27.98 6.80 0.21
N ASP A 155 29.28 6.73 0.06
CA ASP A 155 30.04 7.08 -1.15
C ASP A 155 29.66 6.23 -2.37
N GLY A 156 28.34 6.03 -2.56
CA GLY A 156 27.83 5.18 -3.62
C GLY A 156 26.31 5.21 -3.75
N GLN A 157 25.83 4.58 -4.81
CA GLN A 157 24.40 4.43 -5.03
C GLN A 157 23.81 3.34 -4.14
N ALA A 158 22.58 3.56 -3.68
CA ALA A 158 21.79 2.56 -2.98
C ALA A 158 21.79 1.20 -3.68
N GLY A 159 21.88 0.14 -2.92
CA GLY A 159 21.80 -1.24 -3.41
C GLY A 159 20.46 -1.55 -4.08
N ARG A 160 20.41 -2.67 -4.81
CA ARG A 160 19.18 -3.10 -5.52
C ARG A 160 17.99 -3.27 -4.57
N GLY A 161 18.21 -3.84 -3.39
CA GLY A 161 17.14 -4.09 -2.44
C GLY A 161 16.56 -2.79 -1.89
N LEU A 162 17.39 -1.85 -1.45
CA LEU A 162 16.93 -0.54 -0.97
C LEU A 162 16.20 0.25 -2.07
N LYS A 163 16.75 0.28 -3.31
CA LYS A 163 16.05 0.89 -4.46
C LYS A 163 14.68 0.26 -4.70
N TYR A 164 14.56 -1.05 -4.55
CA TYR A 164 13.28 -1.74 -4.70
C TYR A 164 12.30 -1.40 -3.57
N LEU A 165 12.75 -1.34 -2.31
CA LEU A 165 11.92 -0.95 -1.17
C LEU A 165 11.35 0.46 -1.34
N LEU A 166 12.17 1.39 -1.85
CA LEU A 166 11.84 2.80 -2.07
C LEU A 166 11.36 3.11 -3.50
N ALA A 167 11.04 2.09 -4.31
CA ALA A 167 10.65 2.30 -5.71
C ALA A 167 9.39 3.18 -5.80
N GLY A 168 9.58 4.41 -6.28
CA GLY A 168 8.54 5.39 -6.54
C GLY A 168 8.07 5.39 -8.00
N PRO A 169 7.27 6.39 -8.40
CA PRO A 169 6.69 6.53 -9.74
C PRO A 169 7.69 6.46 -10.90
N ALA A 170 8.89 7.00 -10.70
CA ALA A 170 9.95 6.98 -11.71
C ALA A 170 10.43 5.58 -12.11
N ALA A 171 10.15 4.56 -11.28
CA ALA A 171 10.47 3.17 -11.59
C ALA A 171 9.50 2.51 -12.60
N GLY A 172 8.44 3.21 -13.02
CA GLY A 172 7.45 2.76 -14.04
C GLY A 172 6.44 1.73 -13.57
N GLY A 173 6.59 1.18 -12.37
CA GLY A 173 5.63 0.24 -11.77
C GLY A 173 4.40 0.95 -11.18
N ALA A 174 3.38 0.18 -10.78
CA ALA A 174 2.14 0.71 -10.19
C ALA A 174 2.28 1.36 -8.81
N CYS A 175 3.48 1.46 -8.27
CA CYS A 175 3.78 2.00 -6.93
C CYS A 175 2.93 1.38 -5.81
N LYS A 176 2.50 0.12 -5.95
CA LYS A 176 1.56 -0.55 -5.04
C LYS A 176 1.94 -0.34 -3.57
N LYS A 177 3.22 -0.54 -3.20
CA LYS A 177 3.67 -0.49 -1.80
C LYS A 177 3.47 0.89 -1.17
N LEU A 178 3.89 1.94 -1.86
CA LEU A 178 3.73 3.31 -1.37
C LEU A 178 2.27 3.76 -1.38
N ASN A 179 1.49 3.40 -2.42
CA ASN A 179 0.06 3.68 -2.47
C ASN A 179 -0.70 2.92 -1.37
N LEU A 180 -0.29 1.69 -1.05
CA LEU A 180 -0.86 0.90 0.03
C LEU A 180 -0.60 1.57 1.39
N PHE A 181 0.63 2.01 1.64
CA PHE A 181 0.99 2.75 2.84
C PHE A 181 0.20 4.06 2.95
N LEU A 182 0.14 4.87 1.88
CA LEU A 182 -0.66 6.11 1.89
C LEU A 182 -2.14 5.83 2.19
N ARG A 183 -2.74 4.80 1.56
CA ARG A 183 -4.12 4.45 1.85
C ARG A 183 -4.33 4.19 3.34
N TRP A 184 -3.49 3.36 3.95
CA TRP A 184 -3.59 3.01 5.37
C TRP A 184 -3.42 4.21 6.31
N MET A 185 -2.53 5.14 5.94
CA MET A 185 -2.22 6.29 6.80
C MET A 185 -3.18 7.45 6.64
N VAL A 186 -3.74 7.66 5.45
CA VAL A 186 -4.55 8.85 5.11
C VAL A 186 -6.05 8.59 5.30
N ARG A 187 -6.57 7.42 4.85
CA ARG A 187 -7.98 7.11 5.03
C ARG A 187 -8.27 6.78 6.49
N ASP A 188 -9.39 7.28 6.97
CA ASP A 188 -9.87 7.11 8.33
C ASP A 188 -11.21 6.39 8.29
N ASP A 189 -11.19 5.06 8.53
CA ASP A 189 -12.38 4.22 8.61
C ASP A 189 -12.15 3.00 9.53
N GLU A 190 -13.02 1.99 9.48
CA GLU A 190 -12.86 0.80 10.35
C GLU A 190 -11.61 -0.04 9.99
N VAL A 191 -11.10 0.08 8.77
CA VAL A 191 -9.97 -0.72 8.25
C VAL A 191 -8.68 0.08 8.21
N ASP A 192 -8.70 1.27 7.62
CA ASP A 192 -7.53 2.12 7.47
C ASP A 192 -7.32 3.01 8.72
N ALA A 193 -6.06 3.31 9.08
CA ALA A 193 -5.72 3.88 10.38
C ALA A 193 -5.91 5.40 10.49
N GLY A 194 -5.88 6.14 9.36
CA GLY A 194 -6.19 7.57 9.32
C GLY A 194 -5.28 8.47 10.16
N LEU A 195 -4.00 8.12 10.29
CA LEU A 195 -3.04 8.87 11.11
C LEU A 195 -2.63 10.19 10.46
N TRP A 196 -2.56 10.24 9.14
CA TRP A 196 -2.11 11.39 8.37
C TRP A 196 -3.25 12.35 8.06
N LYS A 197 -3.02 13.63 8.34
CA LYS A 197 -4.00 14.70 8.11
C LYS A 197 -3.53 15.70 7.04
N SER A 198 -2.28 15.60 6.59
CA SER A 198 -1.68 16.51 5.59
C SER A 198 -2.04 16.16 4.15
N VAL A 199 -2.64 14.99 3.91
CA VAL A 199 -2.98 14.50 2.57
C VAL A 199 -4.49 14.28 2.46
N ASP A 200 -5.08 14.81 1.38
CA ASP A 200 -6.49 14.57 1.07
C ASP A 200 -6.66 13.16 0.46
N LYS A 201 -7.58 12.36 1.03
CA LYS A 201 -7.90 11.01 0.53
C LYS A 201 -8.43 11.02 -0.91
N ALA A 202 -9.05 12.11 -1.36
CA ALA A 202 -9.49 12.30 -2.74
C ALA A 202 -8.32 12.29 -3.76
N LYS A 203 -7.09 12.48 -3.30
CA LYS A 203 -5.87 12.48 -4.12
C LYS A 203 -5.14 11.14 -4.17
N LEU A 204 -5.58 10.16 -3.39
CA LEU A 204 -4.94 8.85 -3.32
C LEU A 204 -5.08 8.08 -4.63
N ILE A 205 -4.10 7.20 -4.89
CA ILE A 205 -4.09 6.28 -6.02
C ILE A 205 -4.35 4.86 -5.51
N VAL A 206 -5.21 4.12 -6.20
CA VAL A 206 -5.52 2.72 -5.89
C VAL A 206 -4.23 1.88 -5.88
N PRO A 207 -3.94 1.14 -4.79
CA PRO A 207 -2.76 0.28 -4.70
C PRO A 207 -2.96 -1.02 -5.49
N VAL A 208 -2.81 -0.94 -6.81
CA VAL A 208 -3.13 -2.03 -7.74
C VAL A 208 -2.22 -3.24 -7.56
N ASP A 209 -2.82 -4.36 -7.20
CA ASP A 209 -2.21 -5.68 -7.21
C ASP A 209 -2.85 -6.60 -8.27
N VAL A 210 -2.48 -7.88 -8.25
CA VAL A 210 -3.00 -8.86 -9.21
C VAL A 210 -4.50 -9.13 -9.03
N HIS A 211 -5.04 -9.00 -7.81
CA HIS A 211 -6.47 -9.18 -7.53
C HIS A 211 -7.26 -7.97 -8.00
N ILE A 212 -6.86 -6.77 -7.61
CA ILE A 212 -7.50 -5.51 -8.01
C ILE A 212 -7.42 -5.34 -9.53
N SER A 213 -6.24 -5.54 -10.14
CA SER A 213 -6.09 -5.49 -11.60
C SER A 213 -7.06 -6.43 -12.33
N ARG A 214 -7.20 -7.67 -11.83
CA ARG A 214 -8.12 -8.66 -12.40
C ARG A 214 -9.57 -8.22 -12.25
N LEU A 215 -9.98 -7.86 -11.04
CA LEU A 215 -11.35 -7.46 -10.74
C LEU A 215 -11.76 -6.21 -11.50
N CYS A 216 -10.92 -5.18 -11.52
CA CYS A 216 -11.22 -3.97 -12.28
C CYS A 216 -11.34 -4.23 -13.78
N ARG A 217 -10.55 -5.18 -14.33
CA ARG A 217 -10.67 -5.55 -15.74
C ARG A 217 -11.98 -6.30 -16.05
N ILE A 218 -12.37 -7.26 -15.22
CA ILE A 218 -13.63 -7.99 -15.43
C ILE A 218 -14.89 -7.14 -15.15
N LEU A 219 -14.73 -6.02 -14.43
CA LEU A 219 -15.77 -5.01 -14.23
C LEU A 219 -15.75 -3.92 -15.31
N GLY A 220 -14.84 -3.99 -16.29
CA GLY A 220 -14.74 -3.00 -17.36
C GLY A 220 -14.24 -1.62 -16.89
N LEU A 221 -13.60 -1.53 -15.72
CA LEU A 221 -13.09 -0.28 -15.18
C LEU A 221 -11.75 0.14 -15.82
N TYR A 222 -11.05 -0.77 -16.48
CA TYR A 222 -9.88 -0.48 -17.32
C TYR A 222 -9.56 -1.66 -18.25
N GLU A 223 -8.78 -1.41 -19.31
CA GLU A 223 -8.54 -2.41 -20.38
C GLU A 223 -7.08 -2.83 -20.55
N ARG A 224 -6.12 -2.15 -19.90
CA ARG A 224 -4.68 -2.41 -20.09
C ARG A 224 -4.29 -3.82 -19.68
N LYS A 225 -3.35 -4.42 -20.44
CA LYS A 225 -2.84 -5.76 -20.17
C LYS A 225 -1.81 -5.78 -19.04
N THR A 226 -1.05 -4.69 -18.86
CA THR A 226 0.05 -4.58 -17.90
C THR A 226 -0.33 -3.73 -16.70
N VAL A 227 0.09 -4.17 -15.52
CA VAL A 227 -0.06 -3.42 -14.26
C VAL A 227 1.08 -2.41 -14.17
N SER A 228 0.80 -1.15 -14.48
CA SER A 228 1.72 -0.02 -14.46
C SER A 228 1.14 1.14 -13.65
N LEU A 229 1.92 2.21 -13.46
CA LEU A 229 1.41 3.44 -12.84
C LEU A 229 0.23 4.02 -13.65
N VAL A 230 0.31 3.99 -14.97
CA VAL A 230 -0.76 4.47 -15.85
C VAL A 230 -2.04 3.64 -15.62
N ALA A 231 -1.93 2.31 -15.48
CA ALA A 231 -3.08 1.47 -15.15
C ALA A 231 -3.67 1.79 -13.77
N ALA A 232 -2.81 2.08 -12.77
CA ALA A 232 -3.28 2.48 -11.44
C ALA A 232 -4.02 3.82 -11.46
N ILE A 233 -3.55 4.79 -12.25
CA ILE A 233 -4.23 6.08 -12.44
C ILE A 233 -5.58 5.87 -13.14
N GLU A 234 -5.64 5.11 -14.23
CA GLU A 234 -6.87 4.83 -14.99
C GLU A 234 -7.93 4.13 -14.12
N ILE A 235 -7.53 3.15 -13.31
CA ILE A 235 -8.41 2.50 -12.33
C ILE A 235 -8.91 3.51 -11.29
N THR A 236 -8.02 4.37 -10.80
CA THR A 236 -8.37 5.40 -9.81
C THR A 236 -9.36 6.41 -10.38
N GLU A 237 -9.17 6.85 -11.61
CA GLU A 237 -10.08 7.75 -12.31
C GLU A 237 -11.47 7.12 -12.51
N SER A 238 -11.52 5.81 -12.82
CA SER A 238 -12.78 5.07 -12.91
C SER A 238 -13.52 5.02 -11.57
N PHE A 239 -12.82 4.83 -10.46
CA PHE A 239 -13.43 4.91 -9.12
C PHE A 239 -13.75 6.34 -8.71
N ALA A 240 -12.94 7.34 -9.08
CA ALA A 240 -13.23 8.74 -8.84
C ALA A 240 -14.51 9.21 -9.55
N ALA A 241 -14.86 8.61 -10.69
CA ALA A 241 -16.14 8.86 -11.37
C ALA A 241 -17.34 8.30 -10.56
N ILE A 242 -17.12 7.34 -9.68
CA ILE A 242 -18.13 6.72 -8.81
C ILE A 242 -18.18 7.41 -7.44
N GLU A 243 -17.00 7.65 -6.84
CA GLU A 243 -16.83 8.28 -5.53
C GLU A 243 -15.67 9.28 -5.56
N PRO A 244 -15.91 10.53 -6.00
CA PRO A 244 -14.86 11.52 -6.17
C PRO A 244 -14.13 11.91 -4.88
N ALA A 245 -14.83 11.86 -3.74
CA ALA A 245 -14.26 12.23 -2.45
C ALA A 245 -13.33 11.14 -1.85
N ASP A 246 -13.37 9.92 -2.39
CA ASP A 246 -12.56 8.79 -1.90
C ASP A 246 -12.39 7.72 -2.99
N PRO A 247 -11.55 7.97 -4.01
CA PRO A 247 -11.39 7.06 -5.15
C PRO A 247 -10.76 5.70 -4.78
N VAL A 248 -10.27 5.54 -3.56
CA VAL A 248 -9.70 4.27 -3.08
C VAL A 248 -10.61 3.53 -2.08
N LYS A 249 -11.82 4.05 -1.84
CA LYS A 249 -12.79 3.51 -0.88
C LYS A 249 -13.04 2.01 -1.04
N TYR A 250 -13.21 1.57 -2.28
CA TYR A 250 -13.64 0.19 -2.56
C TYR A 250 -12.50 -0.82 -2.70
N ASP A 251 -11.23 -0.37 -2.70
CA ASP A 251 -10.06 -1.22 -2.93
C ASP A 251 -9.99 -2.41 -1.96
N PHE A 252 -10.11 -2.13 -0.66
CA PHE A 252 -10.07 -3.20 0.36
C PHE A 252 -11.19 -4.21 0.16
N ALA A 253 -12.44 -3.76 0.03
CA ALA A 253 -13.60 -4.63 -0.13
C ALA A 253 -13.51 -5.49 -1.39
N LEU A 254 -13.10 -4.90 -2.51
CA LEU A 254 -12.87 -5.65 -3.75
C LEU A 254 -11.74 -6.68 -3.59
N SER A 255 -10.65 -6.32 -2.91
CA SER A 255 -9.56 -7.28 -2.69
C SER A 255 -10.04 -8.54 -1.96
N ARG A 256 -11.07 -8.42 -1.07
CA ARG A 256 -11.67 -9.58 -0.36
C ARG A 256 -12.36 -10.54 -1.31
N ILE A 257 -13.02 -10.06 -2.37
CA ILE A 257 -13.56 -10.92 -3.43
C ILE A 257 -12.46 -11.76 -4.08
N GLY A 258 -11.29 -11.17 -4.31
CA GLY A 258 -10.13 -11.90 -4.84
C GLY A 258 -9.51 -12.89 -3.87
N ILE A 259 -9.50 -12.57 -2.57
CA ILE A 259 -8.79 -13.34 -1.53
C ILE A 259 -9.71 -14.34 -0.86
N ILE A 260 -10.88 -13.91 -0.37
CA ILE A 260 -11.81 -14.73 0.41
C ILE A 260 -12.67 -15.58 -0.53
N GLU A 261 -13.31 -14.92 -1.52
CA GLU A 261 -14.18 -15.59 -2.50
C GLU A 261 -13.36 -16.27 -3.63
N GLN A 262 -12.04 -16.12 -3.62
CA GLN A 262 -11.10 -16.78 -4.55
C GLN A 262 -11.44 -16.51 -6.03
N CYS A 263 -11.90 -15.30 -6.37
CA CYS A 263 -12.19 -14.97 -7.75
C CYS A 263 -10.96 -15.11 -8.64
N SER A 264 -10.99 -16.05 -9.58
CA SER A 264 -9.92 -16.27 -10.55
C SER A 264 -10.07 -15.47 -11.85
N GLY A 265 -11.20 -14.76 -12.03
CA GLY A 265 -11.58 -14.09 -13.28
C GLY A 265 -12.09 -15.04 -14.35
N ARG A 266 -12.41 -16.28 -13.99
CA ARG A 266 -13.11 -17.27 -14.84
C ARG A 266 -14.42 -17.61 -14.19
N TYR A 267 -15.48 -17.80 -15.00
CA TYR A 267 -16.78 -18.24 -14.50
C TYR A 267 -16.69 -19.63 -13.86
N ARG A 268 -17.40 -19.82 -12.76
CA ARG A 268 -17.52 -21.06 -12.01
C ARG A 268 -18.85 -21.06 -11.23
N PRO A 269 -19.36 -22.23 -10.76
CA PRO A 269 -20.67 -22.29 -10.06
C PRO A 269 -20.80 -21.32 -8.87
N ALA A 270 -19.70 -21.05 -8.15
CA ALA A 270 -19.70 -20.07 -7.07
C ALA A 270 -20.00 -18.63 -7.52
N CYS A 271 -19.84 -18.32 -8.81
CA CYS A 271 -20.14 -16.99 -9.34
C CYS A 271 -21.63 -16.65 -9.32
N GLU A 272 -22.52 -17.66 -9.30
CA GLU A 272 -23.98 -17.44 -9.22
C GLU A 272 -24.40 -16.70 -7.93
N LYS A 273 -23.58 -16.77 -6.88
CA LYS A 273 -23.79 -16.09 -5.60
C LYS A 273 -22.92 -14.82 -5.45
N CYS A 274 -22.19 -14.45 -6.49
CA CYS A 274 -21.28 -13.30 -6.43
C CYS A 274 -22.05 -11.99 -6.62
N GLU A 275 -21.89 -11.06 -5.71
CA GLU A 275 -22.53 -9.73 -5.77
C GLU A 275 -22.12 -8.94 -7.03
N LEU A 276 -20.95 -9.25 -7.61
CA LEU A 276 -20.44 -8.58 -8.83
C LEU A 276 -20.93 -9.24 -10.12
N LEU A 277 -21.72 -10.32 -10.08
CA LEU A 277 -22.06 -11.11 -11.27
C LEU A 277 -22.73 -10.27 -12.36
N GLU A 278 -23.65 -9.38 -12.00
CA GLU A 278 -24.37 -8.52 -12.95
C GLU A 278 -23.43 -7.64 -13.79
N PHE A 279 -22.31 -7.19 -13.20
CA PHE A 279 -21.31 -6.33 -13.83
C PHE A 279 -20.10 -7.10 -14.37
N CYS A 280 -20.08 -8.42 -14.18
CA CYS A 280 -18.94 -9.24 -14.55
C CYS A 280 -18.93 -9.54 -16.05
N LEU A 281 -17.92 -9.08 -16.79
CA LEU A 281 -17.75 -9.36 -18.23
C LEU A 281 -17.46 -10.85 -18.52
N ARG A 282 -17.34 -11.71 -17.51
CA ARG A 282 -17.08 -13.15 -17.64
C ARG A 282 -18.27 -14.03 -17.25
N ARG A 283 -19.45 -13.45 -17.10
CA ARG A 283 -20.67 -14.18 -16.71
C ARG A 283 -21.18 -15.20 -17.74
N GLU A 284 -20.76 -15.06 -19.00
CA GLU A 284 -21.26 -15.84 -20.15
C GLU A 284 -20.20 -16.76 -20.78
N ASN A 285 -19.04 -17.00 -20.12
CA ASN A 285 -17.96 -17.84 -20.67
C ASN A 285 -17.68 -19.05 -19.79
#